data_44431d4fe4c46f0185c8a67fa5c4ae0e
#
_entry.id   44431d4fe4c46f0185c8a67fa5c4ae0e
#
_cell.length_a   1.000
_cell.length_b   1.000
_cell.length_c   1.000
_cell.angle_alpha   90.00
_cell.angle_beta   90.00
_cell.angle_gamma   90.00
#
_symmetry.space_group_name_H-M   'P 1'
#
loop_
_entity.id
_entity.type
_entity.pdbx_description
1 polymer ?
#
loop_
_entity_poly.entity_id
_entity_poly.type
_entity_poly.pdbx_seq_one_letter_code
_entity_poly.pdbx_strand_id
1 'polypeptide(L)'
;MAKYPKVNYIGNKEKLVNWIIDEMPVKEGVVLDIFAGGCSVSYALKEAGYSVISNDILYADYVIAKALIENNNKTLPLAVFNKKYENTRVKELEAKFAFLSDSLYYPEEVKELSKLVAISEKLNGAEKYMMLSLIRRAMIRKLPYSRMNVPWDQIQKATR
;
A
#
# COMPACT_ATOMS: atom_id res chain seq x y z
N MET A 1 -8.99 -17.02 9.77
CA MET A 1 -8.67 -15.59 9.68
C MET A 1 -7.71 -15.35 8.53
N ALA A 2 -8.03 -14.44 7.64
CA ALA A 2 -7.10 -14.00 6.62
C ALA A 2 -5.92 -13.27 7.29
N LYS A 3 -4.71 -13.57 6.86
CA LYS A 3 -3.51 -12.95 7.46
C LYS A 3 -3.39 -11.51 6.97
N TYR A 4 -3.23 -10.56 7.92
CA TYR A 4 -2.95 -9.16 7.58
C TYR A 4 -1.80 -9.07 6.57
N PRO A 5 -2.02 -8.42 5.42
CA PRO A 5 -0.97 -8.24 4.43
C PRO A 5 0.05 -7.24 4.94
N LYS A 6 1.21 -7.70 5.40
CA LYS A 6 2.28 -6.85 5.95
C LYS A 6 2.56 -5.64 5.06
N VAL A 7 2.27 -4.45 5.57
CA VAL A 7 2.34 -3.18 4.81
C VAL A 7 3.68 -2.46 5.01
N ASN A 8 4.59 -2.98 5.86
CA ASN A 8 5.85 -2.33 6.22
C ASN A 8 5.65 -0.87 6.62
N TYR A 9 4.87 -0.63 7.65
CA TYR A 9 4.60 0.70 8.19
C TYR A 9 5.41 0.94 9.47
N ILE A 10 6.09 2.09 9.56
CA ILE A 10 6.84 2.48 10.75
C ILE A 10 5.84 2.73 11.88
N GLY A 11 6.05 2.09 13.03
CA GLY A 11 5.12 2.17 14.16
C GLY A 11 3.90 1.25 14.07
N ASN A 12 3.91 0.28 13.13
CA ASN A 12 2.85 -0.73 13.00
C ASN A 12 2.61 -1.46 14.33
N LYS A 13 1.34 -1.59 14.71
CA LYS A 13 0.88 -2.23 15.95
C LYS A 13 0.50 -3.71 15.77
N GLU A 14 0.90 -4.35 14.66
CA GLU A 14 0.55 -5.75 14.34
C GLU A 14 0.83 -6.72 15.50
N LYS A 15 1.88 -6.47 16.29
CA LYS A 15 2.23 -7.31 17.45
C LYS A 15 1.32 -7.11 18.67
N LEU A 16 0.57 -6.02 18.71
CA LEU A 16 -0.28 -5.63 19.84
C LEU A 16 -1.77 -5.85 19.56
N VAL A 17 -2.15 -6.25 18.35
CA VAL A 17 -3.56 -6.30 17.94
C VAL A 17 -4.41 -7.22 18.81
N ASN A 18 -3.88 -8.36 19.23
CA ASN A 18 -4.62 -9.28 20.09
C ASN A 18 -4.91 -8.63 21.45
N TRP A 19 -3.90 -8.05 22.08
CA TRP A 19 -4.07 -7.33 23.32
C TRP A 19 -5.06 -6.16 23.19
N ILE A 20 -4.98 -5.37 22.10
CA ILE A 20 -5.92 -4.28 21.86
C ILE A 20 -7.37 -4.82 21.77
N ILE A 21 -7.59 -5.93 21.07
CA ILE A 21 -8.93 -6.52 20.94
C ILE A 21 -9.43 -7.06 22.28
N ASP A 22 -8.56 -7.67 23.09
CA ASP A 22 -8.91 -8.21 24.40
C ASP A 22 -9.34 -7.10 25.37
N GLU A 23 -8.69 -5.92 25.29
CA GLU A 23 -8.98 -4.74 26.12
C GLU A 23 -10.16 -3.90 25.59
N MET A 24 -10.79 -4.27 24.47
CA MET A 24 -11.94 -3.52 23.95
C MET A 24 -13.11 -3.58 24.94
N PRO A 25 -13.68 -2.42 25.33
CA PRO A 25 -14.75 -2.32 26.32
C PRO A 25 -16.07 -2.90 25.84
N VAL A 26 -16.23 -3.10 24.55
CA VAL A 26 -17.41 -3.70 23.89
C VAL A 26 -16.94 -4.83 22.98
N LYS A 27 -17.80 -5.81 22.73
CA LYS A 27 -17.46 -6.95 21.86
C LYS A 27 -18.01 -6.83 20.44
N GLU A 28 -18.82 -5.83 20.17
CA GLU A 28 -19.39 -5.50 18.86
C GLU A 28 -19.66 -3.99 18.76
N GLY A 29 -19.91 -3.50 17.55
CA GLY A 29 -20.27 -2.11 17.33
C GLY A 29 -19.38 -1.41 16.30
N VAL A 30 -19.44 -0.08 16.31
CA VAL A 30 -18.64 0.78 15.41
C VAL A 30 -17.43 1.30 16.15
N VAL A 31 -16.26 1.13 15.57
CA VAL A 31 -14.97 1.62 16.11
C VAL A 31 -14.34 2.59 15.13
N LEU A 32 -13.88 3.72 15.66
CA LEU A 32 -13.13 4.74 14.91
C LEU A 32 -11.64 4.61 15.23
N ASP A 33 -10.84 4.27 14.21
CA ASP A 33 -9.38 4.29 14.25
C ASP A 33 -8.90 5.60 13.63
N ILE A 34 -8.58 6.58 14.48
CA ILE A 34 -8.33 7.98 14.07
C ILE A 34 -6.97 8.15 13.39
N PHE A 35 -5.99 7.31 13.76
CA PHE A 35 -4.62 7.33 13.25
C PHE A 35 -4.23 5.95 12.73
N ALA A 36 -4.96 5.49 11.71
CA ALA A 36 -4.94 4.11 11.25
C ALA A 36 -3.59 3.65 10.67
N GLY A 37 -2.79 4.58 10.13
CA GLY A 37 -1.50 4.28 9.53
C GLY A 37 -1.61 3.14 8.52
N GLY A 38 -0.82 2.07 8.70
CA GLY A 38 -0.91 0.87 7.87
C GLY A 38 -2.16 0.01 8.09
N CYS A 39 -3.14 0.46 8.88
CA CYS A 39 -4.41 -0.21 9.15
C CYS A 39 -4.30 -1.58 9.85
N SER A 40 -3.24 -1.85 10.60
CA SER A 40 -3.09 -3.14 11.29
C SER A 40 -4.14 -3.34 12.38
N VAL A 41 -4.45 -2.30 13.15
CA VAL A 41 -5.49 -2.32 14.19
C VAL A 41 -6.87 -2.35 13.54
N SER A 42 -7.14 -1.45 12.59
CA SER A 42 -8.39 -1.43 11.82
C SER A 42 -8.70 -2.80 11.20
N TYR A 43 -7.70 -3.47 10.62
CA TYR A 43 -7.87 -4.77 10.00
C TYR A 43 -8.21 -5.85 11.04
N ALA A 44 -7.50 -5.86 12.16
CA ALA A 44 -7.76 -6.82 13.23
C ALA A 44 -9.15 -6.64 13.86
N LEU A 45 -9.58 -5.39 14.07
CA LEU A 45 -10.93 -5.08 14.54
C LEU A 45 -12.01 -5.55 13.55
N LYS A 46 -11.79 -5.31 12.24
CA LYS A 46 -12.69 -5.81 11.19
C LYS A 46 -12.79 -7.34 11.20
N GLU A 47 -11.66 -8.06 11.31
CA GLU A 47 -11.65 -9.52 11.41
C GLU A 47 -12.30 -10.04 12.70
N ALA A 48 -12.29 -9.23 13.77
CA ALA A 48 -12.99 -9.53 15.02
C ALA A 48 -14.51 -9.22 14.96
N GLY A 49 -15.01 -8.69 13.83
CA GLY A 49 -16.46 -8.47 13.62
C GLY A 49 -16.94 -7.04 13.89
N TYR A 50 -16.05 -6.10 14.22
CA TYR A 50 -16.44 -4.70 14.38
C TYR A 50 -16.68 -4.03 13.02
N SER A 51 -17.58 -3.04 13.00
CA SER A 51 -17.66 -2.07 11.92
C SER A 51 -16.59 -1.01 12.15
N VAL A 52 -15.65 -0.85 11.21
CA VAL A 52 -14.47 0.01 11.40
C VAL A 52 -14.53 1.23 10.50
N ILE A 53 -14.35 2.40 11.08
CA ILE A 53 -14.10 3.67 10.38
C ILE A 53 -12.61 3.99 10.58
N SER A 54 -11.84 3.98 9.49
CA SER A 54 -10.41 4.30 9.52
C SER A 54 -10.17 5.70 9.00
N ASN A 55 -9.34 6.47 9.72
CA ASN A 55 -8.90 7.79 9.32
C ASN A 55 -7.38 7.90 9.41
N ASP A 56 -6.78 8.58 8.43
CA ASP A 56 -5.39 9.00 8.48
C ASP A 56 -5.18 10.23 7.59
N ILE A 57 -4.16 11.04 7.90
CA ILE A 57 -3.83 12.25 7.13
C ILE A 57 -3.12 11.92 5.82
N LEU A 58 -2.41 10.79 5.75
CA LEU A 58 -1.63 10.43 4.57
C LEU A 58 -2.50 9.76 3.52
N TYR A 59 -2.46 10.27 2.29
CA TYR A 59 -3.14 9.65 1.16
C TYR A 59 -2.72 8.18 0.94
N ALA A 60 -1.46 7.85 1.21
CA ALA A 60 -0.98 6.48 1.11
C ALA A 60 -1.70 5.53 2.09
N ASP A 61 -2.04 6.00 3.28
CA ASP A 61 -2.75 5.22 4.30
C ASP A 61 -4.25 5.16 4.00
N TYR A 62 -4.83 6.25 3.47
CA TYR A 62 -6.18 6.23 2.88
C TYR A 62 -6.30 5.14 1.79
N VAL A 63 -5.32 5.02 0.89
CA VAL A 63 -5.29 3.97 -0.14
C VAL A 63 -5.32 2.57 0.49
N ILE A 64 -4.56 2.36 1.58
CA ILE A 64 -4.55 1.09 2.31
C ILE A 64 -5.91 0.82 2.94
N ALA A 65 -6.50 1.83 3.60
CA ALA A 65 -7.82 1.70 4.22
C ALA A 65 -8.90 1.35 3.19
N LYS A 66 -8.91 2.00 2.03
CA LYS A 66 -9.82 1.68 0.92
C LYS A 66 -9.62 0.25 0.39
N ALA A 67 -8.37 -0.20 0.31
CA ALA A 67 -8.05 -1.54 -0.20
C ALA A 67 -8.39 -2.67 0.79
N LEU A 68 -8.21 -2.45 2.11
CA LEU A 68 -8.29 -3.50 3.13
C LEU A 68 -9.51 -3.38 4.04
N ILE A 69 -9.90 -2.17 4.42
CA ILE A 69 -10.95 -1.96 5.43
C ILE A 69 -12.30 -1.80 4.75
N GLU A 70 -12.42 -0.89 3.81
CA GLU A 70 -13.68 -0.67 3.08
C GLU A 70 -14.02 -1.84 2.14
N ASN A 71 -13.00 -2.48 1.58
CA ASN A 71 -13.20 -3.61 0.68
C ASN A 71 -13.53 -4.90 1.45
N ASN A 72 -14.69 -5.48 1.20
CA ASN A 72 -15.10 -6.74 1.83
C ASN A 72 -14.94 -7.96 0.91
N ASN A 73 -15.22 -7.83 -0.38
CA ASN A 73 -15.41 -8.99 -1.27
C ASN A 73 -14.67 -8.89 -2.61
N LYS A 74 -14.08 -7.75 -2.94
CA LYS A 74 -13.40 -7.58 -4.22
C LYS A 74 -11.99 -8.14 -4.15
N THR A 75 -11.59 -8.81 -5.21
CA THR A 75 -10.21 -9.25 -5.44
C THR A 75 -9.66 -8.56 -6.68
N LEU A 76 -8.35 -8.42 -6.78
CA LEU A 76 -7.70 -7.87 -7.95
C LEU A 76 -7.33 -9.02 -8.90
N PRO A 77 -8.03 -9.18 -10.04
CA PRO A 77 -7.73 -10.24 -10.99
C PRO A 77 -6.33 -10.05 -11.61
N LEU A 78 -5.59 -11.13 -11.83
CA LEU A 78 -4.29 -11.06 -12.50
C LEU A 78 -4.37 -10.44 -13.90
N ALA A 79 -5.49 -10.62 -14.59
CA ALA A 79 -5.75 -10.00 -15.89
C ALA A 79 -5.65 -8.46 -15.90
N VAL A 80 -5.74 -7.82 -14.71
CA VAL A 80 -5.56 -6.36 -14.60
C VAL A 80 -4.17 -5.93 -15.06
N PHE A 81 -3.13 -6.73 -14.82
CA PHE A 81 -1.77 -6.41 -15.24
C PHE A 81 -1.57 -6.45 -16.75
N ASN A 82 -2.50 -7.06 -17.49
CA ASN A 82 -2.51 -7.11 -18.96
C ASN A 82 -3.36 -5.98 -19.57
N LYS A 83 -3.94 -5.07 -18.78
CA LYS A 83 -4.73 -3.95 -19.31
C LYS A 83 -3.85 -3.05 -20.17
N LYS A 84 -4.39 -2.65 -21.33
CA LYS A 84 -3.73 -1.70 -22.23
C LYS A 84 -3.60 -0.33 -21.56
N TYR A 85 -2.45 0.27 -21.71
CA TYR A 85 -2.13 1.63 -21.30
C TYR A 85 -1.63 2.44 -22.51
N GLU A 86 -1.69 3.76 -22.39
CA GLU A 86 -1.20 4.65 -23.43
C GLU A 86 0.28 4.95 -23.21
N ASN A 87 1.11 4.72 -24.24
CA ASN A 87 2.54 5.00 -24.15
C ASN A 87 2.85 6.47 -23.84
N THR A 88 2.03 7.40 -24.34
CA THR A 88 2.15 8.82 -24.01
C THR A 88 1.98 9.04 -22.50
N ARG A 89 0.95 8.44 -21.90
CA ARG A 89 0.72 8.53 -20.45
C ARG A 89 1.86 7.94 -19.64
N VAL A 90 2.43 6.83 -20.07
CA VAL A 90 3.60 6.23 -19.40
C VAL A 90 4.80 7.18 -19.44
N LYS A 91 5.09 7.82 -20.58
CA LYS A 91 6.18 8.81 -20.71
C LYS A 91 5.97 10.03 -19.80
N GLU A 92 4.73 10.53 -19.68
CA GLU A 92 4.41 11.61 -18.76
C GLU A 92 4.68 11.21 -17.30
N LEU A 93 4.31 9.98 -16.93
CA LEU A 93 4.56 9.45 -15.58
C LEU A 93 6.05 9.19 -15.33
N GLU A 94 6.78 8.69 -16.32
CA GLU A 94 8.26 8.57 -16.24
C GLU A 94 8.90 9.92 -15.98
N ALA A 95 8.50 10.96 -16.70
CA ALA A 95 8.99 12.32 -16.48
C ALA A 95 8.63 12.84 -15.07
N LYS A 96 7.39 12.57 -14.61
CA LYS A 96 6.95 12.95 -13.27
C LYS A 96 7.73 12.23 -12.16
N PHE A 97 8.12 10.98 -12.37
CA PHE A 97 8.83 10.15 -11.40
C PHE A 97 10.35 10.14 -11.62
N ALA A 98 10.88 10.97 -12.54
CA ALA A 98 12.30 11.01 -12.87
C ALA A 98 13.22 11.23 -11.66
N PHE A 99 12.74 11.96 -10.62
CA PHE A 99 13.48 12.18 -9.38
C PHE A 99 13.76 10.89 -8.57
N LEU A 100 13.03 9.79 -8.86
CA LEU A 100 13.27 8.49 -8.26
C LEU A 100 14.36 7.69 -8.96
N SER A 101 14.62 8.04 -10.24
CA SER A 101 15.61 7.33 -11.06
C SER A 101 17.02 7.65 -10.61
N ASP A 102 17.88 6.65 -10.55
CA ASP A 102 19.28 6.76 -10.15
C ASP A 102 19.51 7.44 -8.78
N SER A 103 18.46 7.46 -7.97
CA SER A 103 18.48 7.95 -6.59
C SER A 103 17.94 6.90 -5.61
N LEU A 104 16.79 6.31 -5.92
CA LEU A 104 16.14 5.29 -5.10
C LEU A 104 15.85 4.00 -5.89
N TYR A 105 15.64 4.12 -7.19
CA TYR A 105 15.29 3.01 -8.09
C TYR A 105 16.08 3.10 -9.40
N TYR A 106 16.22 1.97 -10.08
CA TYR A 106 16.77 1.95 -11.43
C TYR A 106 15.78 2.55 -12.44
N PRO A 107 16.27 3.10 -13.57
CA PRO A 107 15.39 3.65 -14.62
C PRO A 107 14.33 2.69 -15.11
N GLU A 108 14.67 1.40 -15.24
CA GLU A 108 13.74 0.35 -15.65
C GLU A 108 12.63 0.14 -14.64
N GLU A 109 12.93 0.27 -13.35
CA GLU A 109 11.96 0.14 -12.26
C GLU A 109 11.01 1.35 -12.25
N VAL A 110 11.51 2.55 -12.51
CA VAL A 110 10.68 3.76 -12.66
C VAL A 110 9.75 3.62 -13.87
N LYS A 111 10.23 3.05 -14.97
CA LYS A 111 9.41 2.75 -16.14
C LYS A 111 8.30 1.73 -15.82
N GLU A 112 8.63 0.64 -15.14
CA GLU A 112 7.63 -0.34 -14.72
C GLU A 112 6.62 0.26 -13.72
N LEU A 113 7.07 1.08 -12.76
CA LEU A 113 6.20 1.85 -11.87
C LEU A 113 5.21 2.71 -12.67
N SER A 114 5.71 3.43 -13.68
CA SER A 114 4.90 4.31 -14.53
C SER A 114 3.83 3.54 -15.28
N LYS A 115 4.13 2.35 -15.81
CA LYS A 115 3.15 1.45 -16.44
C LYS A 115 2.07 1.00 -15.44
N LEU A 116 2.48 0.54 -14.25
CA LEU A 116 1.56 0.08 -13.22
C LEU A 116 0.63 1.21 -12.75
N VAL A 117 1.15 2.43 -12.61
CA VAL A 117 0.35 3.61 -12.27
C VAL A 117 -0.63 3.94 -13.41
N ALA A 118 -0.19 3.93 -14.67
CA ALA A 118 -1.07 4.14 -15.83
C ALA A 118 -2.21 3.10 -15.90
N ILE A 119 -1.92 1.83 -15.56
CA ILE A 119 -2.95 0.79 -15.45
C ILE A 119 -3.92 1.12 -14.29
N SER A 120 -3.40 1.55 -13.14
CA SER A 120 -4.22 1.86 -11.97
C SER A 120 -5.19 3.02 -12.22
N GLU A 121 -4.82 3.98 -13.07
CA GLU A 121 -5.67 5.10 -13.47
C GLU A 121 -6.91 4.66 -14.28
N LYS A 122 -6.86 3.49 -14.93
CA LYS A 122 -7.99 2.89 -15.67
C LYS A 122 -8.86 1.97 -14.82
N LEU A 123 -8.54 1.82 -13.54
CA LEU A 123 -9.31 1.05 -12.58
C LEU A 123 -10.21 1.96 -11.76
N ASN A 124 -11.29 1.41 -11.22
CA ASN A 124 -12.24 2.12 -10.38
C ASN A 124 -12.48 1.39 -9.06
N GLY A 125 -12.96 2.13 -8.05
CA GLY A 125 -13.35 1.56 -6.75
C GLY A 125 -12.24 0.75 -6.10
N ALA A 126 -12.58 -0.39 -5.52
CA ALA A 126 -11.67 -1.24 -4.76
C ALA A 126 -10.47 -1.75 -5.58
N GLU A 127 -10.66 -2.07 -6.87
CA GLU A 127 -9.56 -2.55 -7.73
C GLU A 127 -8.44 -1.51 -7.85
N LYS A 128 -8.81 -0.22 -8.02
CA LYS A 128 -7.84 0.88 -8.08
C LYS A 128 -7.02 0.97 -6.81
N TYR A 129 -7.68 0.96 -5.65
CA TYR A 129 -6.99 1.09 -4.36
C TYR A 129 -6.15 -0.15 -4.03
N MET A 130 -6.62 -1.35 -4.37
CA MET A 130 -5.81 -2.56 -4.25
C MET A 130 -4.55 -2.49 -5.12
N MET A 131 -4.66 -2.03 -6.38
CA MET A 131 -3.51 -1.87 -7.26
C MET A 131 -2.51 -0.86 -6.69
N LEU A 132 -2.97 0.32 -6.27
CA LEU A 132 -2.11 1.34 -5.65
C LEU A 132 -1.44 0.84 -4.37
N SER A 133 -2.15 0.10 -3.52
CA SER A 133 -1.60 -0.50 -2.31
C SER A 133 -0.51 -1.54 -2.62
N LEU A 134 -0.69 -2.34 -3.67
CA LEU A 134 0.31 -3.30 -4.13
C LEU A 134 1.54 -2.61 -4.72
N ILE A 135 1.37 -1.56 -5.52
CA ILE A 135 2.47 -0.74 -6.04
C ILE A 135 3.31 -0.19 -4.89
N ARG A 136 2.66 0.48 -3.92
CA ARG A 136 3.35 1.00 -2.73
C ARG A 136 4.11 -0.09 -1.98
N ARG A 137 3.50 -1.24 -1.77
CA ARG A 137 4.14 -2.38 -1.10
C ARG A 137 5.35 -2.90 -1.86
N ALA A 138 5.26 -3.01 -3.18
CA ALA A 138 6.36 -3.43 -4.04
C ALA A 138 7.54 -2.46 -3.96
N MET A 139 7.28 -1.17 -4.02
CA MET A 139 8.29 -0.11 -3.88
C MET A 139 9.04 -0.22 -2.54
N ILE A 140 8.32 -0.32 -1.42
CA ILE A 140 8.92 -0.42 -0.09
C ILE A 140 9.67 -1.75 0.10
N ARG A 141 9.22 -2.83 -0.51
CA ARG A 141 9.94 -4.11 -0.45
C ARG A 141 11.22 -4.09 -1.26
N LYS A 142 11.23 -3.37 -2.38
CA LYS A 142 12.42 -3.21 -3.22
C LYS A 142 13.45 -2.31 -2.53
N LEU A 143 13.00 -1.20 -1.96
CA LEU A 143 13.82 -0.27 -1.19
C LEU A 143 13.18 0.00 0.19
N PRO A 144 13.53 -0.78 1.23
CA PRO A 144 13.05 -0.55 2.60
C PRO A 144 13.44 0.83 3.12
N TYR A 145 12.60 1.41 3.97
CA TYR A 145 12.85 2.72 4.61
C TYR A 145 14.22 2.83 5.29
N SER A 146 14.72 1.74 5.85
CA SER A 146 16.05 1.68 6.47
C SER A 146 17.20 1.91 5.47
N ARG A 147 16.94 1.83 4.17
CA ARG A 147 17.93 2.04 3.11
C ARG A 147 17.73 3.34 2.32
N MET A 148 16.67 4.09 2.57
CA MET A 148 16.39 5.33 1.83
C MET A 148 17.43 6.44 2.07
N ASN A 149 18.18 6.36 3.17
CA ASN A 149 19.27 7.29 3.48
C ASN A 149 20.65 6.78 3.05
N VAL A 150 20.71 5.63 2.39
CA VAL A 150 21.97 5.04 1.91
C VAL A 150 22.30 5.65 0.55
N PRO A 151 23.56 6.08 0.28
CA PRO A 151 23.97 6.57 -1.02
C PRO A 151 23.68 5.59 -2.16
N TRP A 152 23.30 6.11 -3.32
CA TRP A 152 22.85 5.31 -4.45
C TRP A 152 23.86 4.26 -4.92
N ASP A 153 25.15 4.57 -4.91
CA ASP A 153 26.23 3.65 -5.25
C ASP A 153 26.30 2.43 -4.33
N GLN A 154 25.93 2.61 -3.06
CA GLN A 154 25.84 1.49 -2.10
C GLN A 154 24.58 0.66 -2.30
N ILE A 155 23.45 1.29 -2.69
CA ILE A 155 22.22 0.59 -3.05
C ILE A 155 22.47 -0.30 -4.27
N GLN A 156 23.16 0.22 -5.29
CA GLN A 156 23.53 -0.54 -6.49
C GLN A 156 24.36 -1.78 -6.19
N LYS A 157 25.28 -1.71 -5.23
CA LYS A 157 26.11 -2.86 -4.82
C LYS A 157 25.32 -3.94 -4.08
N ALA A 158 24.29 -3.54 -3.34
CA ALA A 158 23.47 -4.45 -2.54
C ALA A 158 22.37 -5.18 -3.33
N THR A 159 22.05 -4.72 -4.54
CA THR A 159 20.95 -5.26 -5.38
C THR A 159 21.46 -6.09 -6.56
N ARG A 160 22.77 -6.22 -6.74
CA ARG A 160 23.43 -7.14 -7.68
C ARG A 160 23.84 -8.44 -6.97
#